data_1b03d39c077df8972d4cb82ed81f092c
#
_entry.id   1b03d39c077df8972d4cb82ed81f092c
#
_cell.length_a   1.000
_cell.length_b   1.000
_cell.length_c   1.000
_cell.angle_alpha   90.00
_cell.angle_beta   90.00
_cell.angle_gamma   90.00
#
_symmetry.space_group_name_H-M   'P 1'
#
loop_
_entity.id
_entity.type
_entity.pdbx_description
1 polymer ?
#
loop_
_entity_poly.entity_id
_entity_poly.type
_entity_poly.pdbx_seq_one_letter_code
_entity_poly.pdbx_strand_id
1 'polypeptide(L)'
;MKKKRLIGKIIYHVLVCGLGLVMIYPLVWMIMSSFKPTSTIFTTAGQLIPTQFVFENYVNGWKGFAKITFATFFKNSLFISIVATMGTLISSSLVAFGLSRCKFFGRRALFVAMLLSMMLPAQVLMIPQYLWYQKLGWVGSYKPLIIPYFFAIQGFFVYQISNFIDGIPRELDEAAKIDGCSYYSIFFRIVLPLITPALIT
;
A
#
# COMPACT_ATOMS: atom_id res chain seq x y z
N MET A 1 3.53 -47.14 -1.80
CA MET A 1 3.65 -45.73 -2.22
C MET A 1 2.61 -44.78 -1.62
N LYS A 2 1.31 -45.13 -1.51
CA LYS A 2 0.24 -44.28 -0.94
C LYS A 2 0.50 -43.87 0.53
N LYS A 3 0.98 -44.81 1.40
CA LYS A 3 1.23 -44.58 2.83
C LYS A 3 2.34 -43.52 3.09
N LYS A 4 3.44 -43.55 2.32
CA LYS A 4 4.51 -42.53 2.41
C LYS A 4 4.04 -41.12 2.01
N ARG A 5 3.18 -41.03 0.98
CA ARG A 5 2.57 -39.74 0.58
C ARG A 5 1.61 -39.19 1.64
N LEU A 6 0.88 -40.08 2.34
CA LEU A 6 -0.03 -39.65 3.41
C LEU A 6 0.74 -39.11 4.63
N ILE A 7 1.79 -39.82 5.05
CA ILE A 7 2.66 -39.38 6.16
C ILE A 7 3.31 -38.03 5.83
N GLY A 8 3.83 -37.86 4.60
CA GLY A 8 4.40 -36.59 4.16
C GLY A 8 3.40 -35.42 4.20
N LYS A 9 2.15 -35.67 3.80
CA LYS A 9 1.08 -34.65 3.91
C LYS A 9 0.74 -34.30 5.36
N ILE A 10 0.68 -35.30 6.25
CA ILE A 10 0.41 -35.07 7.68
C ILE A 10 1.53 -34.23 8.29
N ILE A 11 2.79 -34.61 8.07
CA ILE A 11 3.96 -33.84 8.56
C ILE A 11 3.92 -32.41 8.04
N TYR A 12 3.66 -32.22 6.74
CA TYR A 12 3.53 -30.90 6.14
C TYR A 12 2.46 -30.03 6.83
N HIS A 13 1.27 -30.57 7.03
CA HIS A 13 0.19 -29.83 7.69
C HIS A 13 0.50 -29.53 9.16
N VAL A 14 1.08 -30.47 9.88
CA VAL A 14 1.50 -30.26 11.27
C VAL A 14 2.54 -29.15 11.36
N LEU A 15 3.54 -29.13 10.48
CA LEU A 15 4.56 -28.08 10.44
C LEU A 15 3.95 -26.72 10.07
N VAL A 16 3.12 -26.68 9.02
CA VAL A 16 2.48 -25.42 8.58
C VAL A 16 1.53 -24.87 9.65
N CYS A 17 0.70 -25.73 10.26
CA CYS A 17 -0.18 -25.31 11.35
C CYS A 17 0.61 -24.86 12.57
N GLY A 18 1.68 -25.59 12.94
CA GLY A 18 2.54 -25.22 14.06
C GLY A 18 3.20 -23.86 13.86
N LEU A 19 3.81 -23.63 12.68
CA LEU A 19 4.37 -22.33 12.32
C LEU A 19 3.28 -21.23 12.29
N GLY A 20 2.09 -21.53 11.76
CA GLY A 20 0.96 -20.62 11.77
C GLY A 20 0.55 -20.19 13.19
N LEU A 21 0.50 -21.13 14.13
CA LEU A 21 0.20 -20.82 15.53
C LEU A 21 1.27 -19.91 16.16
N VAL A 22 2.54 -20.16 15.88
CA VAL A 22 3.64 -19.30 16.35
C VAL A 22 3.51 -17.89 15.77
N MET A 23 3.14 -17.76 14.48
CA MET A 23 2.94 -16.47 13.83
C MET A 23 1.71 -15.71 14.36
N ILE A 24 0.68 -16.40 14.79
CA ILE A 24 -0.53 -15.80 15.35
C ILE A 24 -0.32 -15.39 16.82
N TYR A 25 0.60 -16.03 17.54
CA TYR A 25 0.85 -15.77 18.97
C TYR A 25 1.01 -14.27 19.31
N PRO A 26 1.84 -13.47 18.61
CA PRO A 26 1.98 -12.05 18.91
C PRO A 26 0.65 -11.27 18.81
N LEU A 27 -0.22 -11.63 17.86
CA LEU A 27 -1.54 -11.00 17.70
C LEU A 27 -2.47 -11.35 18.86
N VAL A 28 -2.50 -12.61 19.25
CA VAL A 28 -3.29 -13.07 20.41
C VAL A 28 -2.76 -12.41 21.68
N TRP A 29 -1.44 -12.35 21.87
CA TRP A 29 -0.81 -11.68 23.00
C TRP A 29 -1.17 -10.19 23.06
N MET A 30 -1.14 -9.51 21.93
CA MET A 30 -1.52 -8.08 21.81
C MET A 30 -2.98 -7.86 22.23
N ILE A 31 -3.91 -8.70 21.71
CA ILE A 31 -5.32 -8.62 22.05
C ILE A 31 -5.54 -8.87 23.54
N MET A 32 -4.96 -9.92 24.10
CA MET A 32 -5.09 -10.25 25.50
C MET A 32 -4.44 -9.20 26.40
N SER A 33 -3.30 -8.66 26.00
CA SER A 33 -2.59 -7.62 26.76
C SER A 33 -3.31 -6.28 26.73
N SER A 34 -4.16 -6.00 25.75
CA SER A 34 -4.99 -4.78 25.72
C SER A 34 -6.00 -4.70 26.87
N PHE A 35 -6.35 -5.86 27.45
CA PHE A 35 -7.25 -5.94 28.60
C PHE A 35 -6.51 -5.94 29.96
N LYS A 36 -5.15 -5.97 29.96
CA LYS A 36 -4.39 -5.95 31.20
C LYS A 36 -4.26 -4.52 31.78
N PRO A 37 -4.12 -4.39 33.11
CA PRO A 37 -3.71 -3.11 33.70
C PRO A 37 -2.38 -2.65 33.09
N THR A 38 -2.26 -1.38 32.74
CA THR A 38 -1.08 -0.81 32.02
C THR A 38 0.23 -1.07 32.78
N SER A 39 0.21 -1.06 34.14
CA SER A 39 1.36 -1.32 34.98
C SER A 39 1.86 -2.78 34.94
N THR A 40 1.00 -3.73 34.53
CA THR A 40 1.31 -5.16 34.58
C THR A 40 1.56 -5.79 33.21
N ILE A 41 1.38 -5.07 32.10
CA ILE A 41 1.53 -5.61 30.74
C ILE A 41 2.86 -6.33 30.56
N PHE A 42 3.97 -5.69 30.93
CA PHE A 42 5.31 -6.25 30.75
C PHE A 42 5.74 -7.19 31.88
N THR A 43 5.29 -6.95 33.10
CA THR A 43 5.63 -7.82 34.26
C THR A 43 4.92 -9.18 34.18
N THR A 44 3.76 -9.23 33.52
CA THR A 44 3.00 -10.46 33.25
C THR A 44 3.04 -10.88 31.78
N ALA A 45 4.10 -10.55 31.05
CA ALA A 45 4.21 -10.84 29.62
C ALA A 45 4.10 -12.33 29.29
N GLY A 46 4.58 -13.21 30.18
CA GLY A 46 4.46 -14.66 30.03
C GLY A 46 3.05 -15.22 30.27
N GLN A 47 2.15 -14.45 30.85
CA GLN A 47 0.76 -14.87 31.07
C GLN A 47 -0.11 -14.35 29.91
N LEU A 48 -0.61 -15.26 29.07
CA LEU A 48 -1.44 -14.88 27.93
C LEU A 48 -2.80 -14.32 28.38
N ILE A 49 -3.44 -14.98 29.33
CA ILE A 49 -4.78 -14.59 29.81
C ILE A 49 -4.66 -13.56 30.93
N PRO A 50 -5.35 -12.40 30.85
CA PRO A 50 -5.37 -11.41 31.90
C PRO A 50 -5.97 -11.96 33.19
N THR A 51 -5.37 -11.67 34.33
CA THR A 51 -5.96 -11.96 35.66
C THR A 51 -7.11 -11.00 35.98
N GLN A 52 -7.07 -9.79 35.42
CA GLN A 52 -8.11 -8.78 35.53
C GLN A 52 -8.37 -8.20 34.15
N PHE A 53 -9.63 -8.08 33.73
CA PHE A 53 -10.02 -7.48 32.48
C PHE A 53 -10.36 -6.00 32.69
N VAL A 54 -9.51 -5.12 32.16
CA VAL A 54 -9.63 -3.66 32.27
C VAL A 54 -10.10 -3.09 30.93
N PHE A 55 -11.40 -2.84 30.80
CA PHE A 55 -11.99 -2.24 29.59
C PHE A 55 -11.76 -0.73 29.52
N GLU A 56 -11.41 -0.09 30.63
CA GLU A 56 -11.10 1.35 30.68
C GLU A 56 -9.92 1.74 29.79
N ASN A 57 -9.03 0.80 29.46
CA ASN A 57 -7.94 1.06 28.52
C ASN A 57 -8.44 1.59 27.18
N TYR A 58 -9.55 1.06 26.68
CA TYR A 58 -10.16 1.50 25.42
C TYR A 58 -10.79 2.88 25.55
N VAL A 59 -11.46 3.16 26.66
CA VAL A 59 -12.05 4.47 26.94
C VAL A 59 -10.96 5.53 27.05
N ASN A 60 -9.90 5.23 27.81
CA ASN A 60 -8.78 6.14 28.00
C ASN A 60 -7.97 6.31 26.70
N GLY A 61 -7.76 5.26 25.95
CA GLY A 61 -7.14 5.32 24.63
C GLY A 61 -7.94 6.21 23.66
N TRP A 62 -9.27 6.11 23.69
CA TRP A 62 -10.14 6.95 22.84
C TRP A 62 -10.11 8.44 23.23
N LYS A 63 -9.94 8.75 24.53
CA LYS A 63 -9.75 10.14 24.99
C LYS A 63 -8.50 10.79 24.41
N GLY A 64 -7.51 9.98 23.99
CA GLY A 64 -6.31 10.43 23.31
C GLY A 64 -5.27 11.03 24.24
N PHE A 65 -4.45 11.94 23.68
CA PHE A 65 -3.31 12.55 24.36
C PHE A 65 -3.30 14.06 24.14
N ALA A 66 -2.85 14.83 25.14
CA ALA A 66 -2.69 16.29 25.06
C ALA A 66 -3.94 17.03 24.52
N LYS A 67 -5.13 16.67 24.99
CA LYS A 67 -6.44 17.22 24.57
C LYS A 67 -6.85 16.90 23.12
N ILE A 68 -6.11 16.03 22.42
CA ILE A 68 -6.44 15.57 21.07
C ILE A 68 -7.00 14.14 21.18
N THR A 69 -8.23 13.92 20.76
CA THR A 69 -8.88 12.61 20.82
C THR A 69 -8.30 11.67 19.76
N PHE A 70 -8.34 10.36 20.03
CA PHE A 70 -7.93 9.33 19.06
C PHE A 70 -8.72 9.43 17.75
N ALA A 71 -9.99 9.86 17.82
CA ALA A 71 -10.80 10.12 16.64
C ALA A 71 -10.17 11.12 15.68
N THR A 72 -9.48 12.16 16.19
CA THR A 72 -8.76 13.13 15.35
C THR A 72 -7.58 12.49 14.63
N PHE A 73 -6.79 11.67 15.33
CA PHE A 73 -5.69 10.94 14.69
C PHE A 73 -6.20 9.98 13.65
N PHE A 74 -7.25 9.23 13.96
CA PHE A 74 -7.86 8.27 13.02
C PHE A 74 -8.41 8.96 11.77
N LYS A 75 -9.16 10.06 11.96
CA LYS A 75 -9.68 10.87 10.84
C LYS A 75 -8.56 11.40 9.94
N ASN A 76 -7.49 11.94 10.54
CA ASN A 76 -6.37 12.49 9.78
C ASN A 76 -5.64 11.39 8.98
N SER A 77 -5.34 10.26 9.63
CA SER A 77 -4.69 9.13 8.98
C SER A 77 -5.54 8.57 7.83
N LEU A 78 -6.84 8.40 8.07
CA LEU A 78 -7.78 7.91 7.07
C LEU A 78 -7.87 8.86 5.86
N PHE A 79 -8.00 10.17 6.14
CA PHE A 79 -8.05 11.20 5.10
C PHE A 79 -6.78 11.20 4.24
N ILE A 80 -5.60 11.25 4.89
CA ILE A 80 -4.31 11.26 4.18
C ILE A 80 -4.15 9.98 3.35
N SER A 81 -4.41 8.81 3.96
CA SER A 81 -4.25 7.52 3.29
C SER A 81 -5.17 7.38 2.08
N ILE A 82 -6.46 7.72 2.22
CA ILE A 82 -7.42 7.62 1.11
C ILE A 82 -7.01 8.56 -0.02
N VAL A 83 -6.75 9.84 0.28
CA VAL A 83 -6.45 10.83 -0.75
C VAL A 83 -5.11 10.54 -1.44
N ALA A 84 -4.07 10.15 -0.70
CA ALA A 84 -2.78 9.78 -1.27
C ALA A 84 -2.88 8.51 -2.13
N THR A 85 -3.63 7.49 -1.68
CA THR A 85 -3.86 6.27 -2.47
C THR A 85 -4.60 6.57 -3.76
N MET A 86 -5.68 7.35 -3.71
CA MET A 86 -6.40 7.78 -4.92
C MET A 86 -5.49 8.56 -5.88
N GLY A 87 -4.67 9.47 -5.35
CA GLY A 87 -3.66 10.19 -6.13
C GLY A 87 -2.68 9.25 -6.83
N THR A 88 -2.15 8.28 -6.10
CA THR A 88 -1.24 7.26 -6.64
C THR A 88 -1.89 6.42 -7.73
N LEU A 89 -3.09 5.90 -7.49
CA LEU A 89 -3.80 5.07 -8.46
C LEU A 89 -4.06 5.82 -9.77
N ILE A 90 -4.58 7.05 -9.66
CA ILE A 90 -4.89 7.88 -10.83
C ILE A 90 -3.61 8.22 -11.60
N SER A 91 -2.62 8.79 -10.93
CA SER A 91 -1.40 9.26 -11.59
C SER A 91 -0.57 8.11 -12.16
N SER A 92 -0.38 7.01 -11.40
CA SER A 92 0.39 5.86 -11.85
C SER A 92 -0.28 5.15 -13.03
N SER A 93 -1.63 5.04 -13.02
CA SER A 93 -2.36 4.41 -14.13
C SER A 93 -2.25 5.22 -15.42
N LEU A 94 -2.38 6.55 -15.34
CA LEU A 94 -2.25 7.44 -16.49
C LEU A 94 -0.84 7.40 -17.07
N VAL A 95 0.19 7.49 -16.20
CA VAL A 95 1.60 7.44 -16.65
C VAL A 95 1.93 6.06 -17.23
N ALA A 96 1.49 4.99 -16.59
CA ALA A 96 1.69 3.62 -17.08
C ALA A 96 1.03 3.43 -18.46
N PHE A 97 -0.20 3.89 -18.65
CA PHE A 97 -0.87 3.86 -19.95
C PHE A 97 -0.10 4.65 -21.01
N GLY A 98 0.33 5.87 -20.69
CA GLY A 98 1.15 6.67 -21.59
C GLY A 98 2.45 5.98 -22.00
N LEU A 99 3.16 5.39 -21.02
CA LEU A 99 4.39 4.68 -21.25
C LEU A 99 4.21 3.33 -21.99
N SER A 100 3.07 2.65 -21.86
CA SER A 100 2.81 1.36 -22.52
C SER A 100 2.19 1.51 -23.90
N ARG A 101 1.24 2.43 -24.10
CA ARG A 101 0.39 2.53 -25.29
C ARG A 101 0.69 3.72 -26.20
N CYS A 102 1.14 4.85 -25.64
CA CYS A 102 1.38 6.03 -26.45
C CYS A 102 2.77 6.01 -27.09
N LYS A 103 2.84 6.51 -28.34
CA LYS A 103 4.11 6.71 -29.06
C LYS A 103 4.48 8.19 -28.98
N PHE A 104 5.57 8.52 -28.27
CA PHE A 104 6.11 9.87 -28.18
C PHE A 104 7.62 9.85 -28.06
N PHE A 105 8.25 10.98 -28.42
CA PHE A 105 9.70 11.14 -28.33
C PHE A 105 10.15 11.06 -26.86
N GLY A 106 11.25 10.33 -26.59
CA GLY A 106 11.82 10.19 -25.26
C GLY A 106 11.13 9.16 -24.34
N ARG A 107 10.07 8.47 -24.78
CA ARG A 107 9.35 7.44 -24.00
C ARG A 107 10.30 6.45 -23.30
N ARG A 108 11.27 5.90 -24.09
CA ARG A 108 12.21 4.91 -23.56
C ARG A 108 13.16 5.52 -22.52
N ALA A 109 13.62 6.75 -22.74
CA ALA A 109 14.46 7.46 -21.80
C ALA A 109 13.74 7.75 -20.47
N LEU A 110 12.47 8.18 -20.53
CA LEU A 110 11.65 8.41 -19.34
C LEU A 110 11.40 7.11 -18.58
N PHE A 111 11.12 6.01 -19.27
CA PHE A 111 10.94 4.72 -18.63
C PHE A 111 12.23 4.25 -17.92
N VAL A 112 13.38 4.37 -18.58
CA VAL A 112 14.69 4.05 -17.96
C VAL A 112 15.00 4.97 -16.80
N ALA A 113 14.76 6.28 -16.91
CA ALA A 113 14.94 7.23 -15.81
C ALA A 113 14.07 6.88 -14.59
N MET A 114 12.82 6.47 -14.82
CA MET A 114 11.94 5.97 -13.77
C MET A 114 12.53 4.73 -13.08
N LEU A 115 13.02 3.74 -13.85
CA LEU A 115 13.66 2.55 -13.26
C LEU A 115 14.91 2.91 -12.45
N LEU A 116 15.75 3.81 -12.97
CA LEU A 116 16.92 4.30 -12.26
C LEU A 116 16.56 5.02 -10.97
N SER A 117 15.47 5.80 -10.96
CA SER A 117 14.99 6.48 -9.75
C SER A 117 14.58 5.51 -8.64
N MET A 118 14.06 4.32 -8.99
CA MET A 118 13.72 3.28 -8.01
C MET A 118 14.93 2.65 -7.34
N MET A 119 16.12 2.75 -7.94
CA MET A 119 17.36 2.25 -7.35
C MET A 119 17.93 3.20 -6.28
N LEU A 120 17.45 4.43 -6.21
CA LEU A 120 17.89 5.39 -5.20
C LEU A 120 17.29 5.04 -3.83
N PRO A 121 18.10 4.90 -2.78
CA PRO A 121 17.59 4.68 -1.43
C PRO A 121 16.74 5.88 -0.97
N ALA A 122 15.55 5.63 -0.45
CA ALA A 122 14.63 6.67 0.02
C ALA A 122 15.28 7.59 1.08
N GLN A 123 16.21 7.04 1.88
CA GLN A 123 16.94 7.78 2.91
C GLN A 123 17.80 8.90 2.35
N VAL A 124 18.38 8.70 1.16
CA VAL A 124 19.20 9.73 0.47
C VAL A 124 18.33 10.90 0.02
N LEU A 125 17.10 10.62 -0.38
CA LEU A 125 16.17 11.63 -0.88
C LEU A 125 15.45 12.40 0.25
N MET A 126 15.43 11.87 1.48
CA MET A 126 14.65 12.44 2.59
C MET A 126 15.06 13.88 2.91
N ILE A 127 16.36 14.17 3.03
CA ILE A 127 16.86 15.52 3.39
C ILE A 127 16.61 16.53 2.25
N PRO A 128 16.97 16.26 0.99
CA PRO A 128 16.65 17.15 -0.12
C PRO A 128 15.15 17.42 -0.26
N GLN A 129 14.33 16.38 -0.09
CA GLN A 129 12.87 16.48 -0.18
C GLN A 129 12.29 17.36 0.94
N TYR A 130 12.78 17.21 2.18
CA TYR A 130 12.39 18.06 3.30
C TYR A 130 12.73 19.53 3.04
N LEU A 131 13.97 19.82 2.60
CA LEU A 131 14.40 21.18 2.28
C LEU A 131 13.57 21.81 1.16
N TRP A 132 13.18 21.01 0.17
CA TRP A 132 12.28 21.44 -0.90
C TRP A 132 10.90 21.80 -0.37
N TYR A 133 10.31 20.93 0.47
CA TYR A 133 9.01 21.21 1.09
C TYR A 133 9.04 22.41 2.03
N GLN A 134 10.16 22.63 2.71
CA GLN A 134 10.37 23.82 3.54
C GLN A 134 10.35 25.09 2.69
N LYS A 135 11.07 25.12 1.57
CA LYS A 135 11.07 26.25 0.63
C LYS A 135 9.67 26.54 0.06
N LEU A 136 8.86 25.50 -0.16
CA LEU A 136 7.49 25.64 -0.62
C LEU A 136 6.52 26.06 0.49
N GLY A 137 6.94 26.17 1.74
CA GLY A 137 6.06 26.44 2.88
C GLY A 137 5.05 25.30 3.17
N TRP A 138 5.40 24.06 2.83
CA TRP A 138 4.51 22.91 3.00
C TRP A 138 4.73 22.19 4.34
N VAL A 139 5.84 22.43 5.02
CA VAL A 139 6.13 21.80 6.33
C VAL A 139 5.08 22.21 7.35
N GLY A 140 4.62 21.26 8.17
CA GLY A 140 3.53 21.47 9.13
C GLY A 140 2.11 21.40 8.54
N SER A 141 1.96 20.95 7.27
CA SER A 141 0.67 20.74 6.61
C SER A 141 0.57 19.33 6.01
N TYR A 142 -0.62 18.95 5.50
CA TYR A 142 -0.82 17.68 4.80
C TYR A 142 -0.29 17.66 3.35
N LYS A 143 0.13 18.82 2.82
CA LYS A 143 0.58 18.95 1.43
C LYS A 143 1.71 17.99 1.05
N PRO A 144 2.80 17.85 1.83
CA PRO A 144 3.87 16.89 1.55
C PRO A 144 3.41 15.43 1.52
N LEU A 145 2.36 15.11 2.28
CA LEU A 145 1.84 13.76 2.45
C LEU A 145 0.81 13.38 1.39
N ILE A 146 0.32 14.34 0.60
CA ILE A 146 -0.76 14.14 -0.37
C ILE A 146 -0.33 14.52 -1.78
N ILE A 147 0.13 15.77 -1.97
CA ILE A 147 0.35 16.33 -3.31
C ILE A 147 1.29 15.51 -4.19
N PRO A 148 2.46 15.03 -3.69
CA PRO A 148 3.40 14.27 -4.51
C PRO A 148 2.79 13.00 -5.13
N TYR A 149 1.83 12.37 -4.45
CA TYR A 149 1.21 11.14 -4.92
C TYR A 149 0.33 11.31 -6.17
N PHE A 150 -0.07 12.55 -6.48
CA PHE A 150 -0.75 12.88 -7.74
C PHE A 150 0.20 13.04 -8.94
N PHE A 151 1.51 12.93 -8.73
CA PHE A 151 2.53 13.08 -9.77
C PHE A 151 3.31 11.79 -10.04
N ALA A 152 2.72 10.64 -9.79
CA ALA A 152 3.32 9.31 -10.02
C ALA A 152 4.73 9.15 -9.41
N ILE A 153 4.95 9.73 -8.23
CA ILE A 153 6.25 9.74 -7.55
C ILE A 153 6.78 8.32 -7.24
N GLN A 154 5.89 7.35 -7.16
CA GLN A 154 6.24 5.95 -6.89
C GLN A 154 6.35 5.16 -8.19
N GLY A 155 7.55 5.15 -8.78
CA GLY A 155 7.84 4.42 -10.02
C GLY A 155 7.49 2.94 -9.99
N PHE A 156 7.51 2.31 -8.81
CA PHE A 156 7.13 0.92 -8.62
C PHE A 156 5.70 0.63 -9.10
N PHE A 157 4.74 1.45 -8.73
CA PHE A 157 3.35 1.26 -9.17
C PHE A 157 3.18 1.53 -10.67
N VAL A 158 3.87 2.53 -11.20
CA VAL A 158 3.88 2.78 -12.64
C VAL A 158 4.43 1.56 -13.39
N TYR A 159 5.56 1.00 -12.94
CA TYR A 159 6.15 -0.20 -13.53
C TYR A 159 5.22 -1.41 -13.46
N GLN A 160 4.63 -1.67 -12.29
CA GLN A 160 3.73 -2.79 -12.09
C GLN A 160 2.49 -2.70 -12.99
N ILE A 161 1.85 -1.53 -13.04
CA ILE A 161 0.69 -1.28 -13.89
C ILE A 161 1.08 -1.37 -15.37
N SER A 162 2.24 -0.86 -15.78
CA SER A 162 2.73 -0.98 -17.15
C SER A 162 2.84 -2.44 -17.58
N ASN A 163 3.38 -3.32 -16.74
CA ASN A 163 3.47 -4.75 -17.02
C ASN A 163 2.08 -5.39 -17.22
N PHE A 164 1.09 -4.99 -16.43
CA PHE A 164 -0.29 -5.45 -16.62
C PHE A 164 -0.88 -4.95 -17.94
N ILE A 165 -0.68 -3.67 -18.27
CA ILE A 165 -1.15 -3.10 -19.54
C ILE A 165 -0.47 -3.80 -20.73
N ASP A 166 0.83 -4.07 -20.65
CA ASP A 166 1.58 -4.73 -21.73
C ASP A 166 1.11 -6.18 -21.97
N GLY A 167 0.52 -6.82 -20.96
CA GLY A 167 -0.15 -8.12 -21.09
C GLY A 167 -1.51 -8.07 -21.81
N ILE A 168 -2.12 -6.91 -22.00
CA ILE A 168 -3.38 -6.76 -22.74
C ILE A 168 -3.08 -6.74 -24.24
N PRO A 169 -3.79 -7.55 -25.06
CA PRO A 169 -3.62 -7.56 -26.52
C PRO A 169 -3.83 -6.17 -27.13
N ARG A 170 -2.93 -5.77 -28.05
CA ARG A 170 -3.00 -4.44 -28.70
C ARG A 170 -4.12 -4.33 -29.72
N GLU A 171 -4.61 -5.45 -30.20
CA GLU A 171 -5.72 -5.57 -31.14
C GLU A 171 -7.00 -4.90 -30.59
N LEU A 172 -7.17 -4.90 -29.25
CA LEU A 172 -8.29 -4.19 -28.61
C LEU A 172 -8.18 -2.66 -28.78
N ASP A 173 -6.97 -2.13 -28.65
CA ASP A 173 -6.73 -0.70 -28.85
C ASP A 173 -6.88 -0.31 -30.34
N GLU A 174 -6.47 -1.18 -31.25
CA GLU A 174 -6.55 -0.98 -32.69
C GLU A 174 -8.00 -1.00 -33.17
N ALA A 175 -8.78 -1.98 -32.72
CA ALA A 175 -10.22 -2.05 -33.00
C ALA A 175 -10.94 -0.79 -32.50
N ALA A 176 -10.68 -0.37 -31.26
CA ALA A 176 -11.28 0.84 -30.71
C ALA A 176 -10.90 2.11 -31.48
N LYS A 177 -9.68 2.17 -32.05
CA LYS A 177 -9.27 3.30 -32.89
C LYS A 177 -10.01 3.31 -34.24
N ILE A 178 -10.26 2.13 -34.83
CA ILE A 178 -11.08 2.01 -36.06
C ILE A 178 -12.50 2.51 -35.77
N ASP A 179 -13.04 2.23 -34.57
CA ASP A 179 -14.32 2.73 -34.10
C ASP A 179 -14.31 4.23 -33.71
N GLY A 180 -13.20 4.95 -33.96
CA GLY A 180 -13.07 6.37 -33.69
C GLY A 180 -12.80 6.76 -32.25
N CYS A 181 -12.42 5.80 -31.37
CA CYS A 181 -12.12 6.10 -29.99
C CYS A 181 -10.81 6.88 -29.83
N SER A 182 -10.85 7.94 -29.02
CA SER A 182 -9.65 8.66 -28.58
C SER A 182 -8.83 7.85 -27.56
N TYR A 183 -7.56 8.18 -27.34
CA TYR A 183 -6.72 7.55 -26.31
C TYR A 183 -7.35 7.63 -24.92
N TYR A 184 -8.04 8.73 -24.58
CA TYR A 184 -8.77 8.85 -23.30
C TYR A 184 -9.93 7.84 -23.22
N SER A 185 -10.67 7.67 -24.31
CA SER A 185 -11.76 6.69 -24.37
C SER A 185 -11.23 5.26 -24.23
N ILE A 186 -10.12 4.92 -24.89
CA ILE A 186 -9.45 3.63 -24.78
C ILE A 186 -8.99 3.40 -23.33
N PHE A 187 -8.35 4.39 -22.70
CA PHE A 187 -7.93 4.28 -21.31
C PHE A 187 -9.11 3.99 -20.37
N PHE A 188 -10.13 4.84 -20.38
CA PHE A 188 -11.21 4.73 -19.38
C PHE A 188 -12.18 3.57 -19.64
N ARG A 189 -12.44 3.23 -20.92
CA ARG A 189 -13.47 2.22 -21.27
C ARG A 189 -12.90 0.82 -21.48
N ILE A 190 -11.61 0.68 -21.83
CA ILE A 190 -11.01 -0.61 -22.15
C ILE A 190 -9.91 -0.95 -21.14
N VAL A 191 -8.86 -0.13 -21.06
CA VAL A 191 -7.66 -0.48 -20.29
C VAL A 191 -7.92 -0.42 -18.80
N LEU A 192 -8.52 0.65 -18.27
CA LEU A 192 -8.76 0.83 -16.86
C LEU A 192 -9.61 -0.30 -16.23
N PRO A 193 -10.73 -0.74 -16.84
CA PRO A 193 -11.46 -1.90 -16.34
C PRO A 193 -10.64 -3.19 -16.33
N LEU A 194 -9.83 -3.42 -17.36
CA LEU A 194 -9.00 -4.62 -17.48
C LEU A 194 -7.84 -4.66 -16.47
N ILE A 195 -7.28 -3.52 -16.08
CA ILE A 195 -6.23 -3.44 -15.06
C ILE A 195 -6.78 -3.31 -13.63
N THR A 196 -8.10 -3.21 -13.44
CA THR A 196 -8.72 -3.09 -12.12
C THR A 196 -8.21 -4.15 -11.12
N PRO A 197 -8.04 -5.43 -11.47
CA PRO A 197 -7.45 -6.41 -10.56
C PRO A 197 -6.05 -6.01 -10.05
N ALA A 198 -5.22 -5.42 -10.93
CA ALA A 198 -3.90 -4.94 -10.56
C ALA A 198 -3.92 -3.68 -9.68
N LEU A 199 -5.00 -2.90 -9.74
CA LEU A 199 -5.17 -1.69 -8.92
C LEU A 199 -5.68 -2.01 -7.50
N ILE A 200 -6.34 -3.16 -7.32
CA ILE A 200 -6.90 -3.60 -6.03
C ILE A 200 -5.84 -4.38 -5.23
N THR A 201 -4.85 -4.98 -5.89
CA THR A 201 -3.76 -5.74 -5.25
C THR A 201 -2.68 -4.81 -4.73
#